data_9a4be286c4a09c2fb91dd50e78b3be73
#
_entry.id   9a4be286c4a09c2fb91dd50e78b3be73
#
_cell.length_a   1.000
_cell.length_b   1.000
_cell.length_c   1.000
_cell.angle_alpha   90.00
_cell.angle_beta   90.00
_cell.angle_gamma   90.00
#
_symmetry.space_group_name_H-M   'P 1'
#
loop_
_entity.id
_entity.type
_entity.pdbx_description
1 polymer ?
#
loop_
_entity_poly.entity_id
_entity_poly.type
_entity_poly.pdbx_seq_one_letter_code
_entity_poly.pdbx_strand_id
1 'polypeptide(L)'
;MVSVRPPILETDHLSREIAGVRIVDDVTIEVLAGELLAVVGPSGAGKSSFLRLLNRLDEPTSGTVRFQGVDYRSMDPRELRRRVGMVTQTPHLFPGTIADNLRYGPAQQGQELAERTIQDLLNQVGLANRAGENAAHLSGGEAQRVSLARSLATTPLVLLLDEPTSSLDAEAKGAVEKLILAVIKNNGLTCVMVSHDLAQAGRMAERIMVLNKGRLEKIGKTNEVIDAEGAFR
;
A
#
# COMPACT_ATOMS: atom_id res chain seq x y z
N MET A 1 0.54 1.26 30.46
CA MET A 1 1.46 0.40 29.68
C MET A 1 1.31 0.79 28.23
N VAL A 2 2.35 1.30 27.59
CA VAL A 2 2.36 1.52 26.12
C VAL A 2 2.38 0.13 25.50
N SER A 3 1.30 -0.28 24.84
CA SER A 3 1.26 -1.55 24.10
C SER A 3 2.29 -1.47 23.00
N VAL A 4 3.38 -2.22 23.10
CA VAL A 4 4.39 -2.34 22.05
C VAL A 4 3.75 -3.15 20.93
N ARG A 5 3.42 -2.49 19.81
CA ARG A 5 2.90 -3.16 18.61
C ARG A 5 4.03 -4.01 18.00
N PRO A 6 3.81 -5.32 17.74
CA PRO A 6 4.84 -6.15 17.11
C PRO A 6 5.04 -5.75 15.64
N PRO A 7 6.23 -5.99 15.09
CA PRO A 7 6.45 -5.81 13.66
C PRO A 7 5.62 -6.84 12.86
N ILE A 8 5.01 -6.39 11.76
CA ILE A 8 4.27 -7.24 10.82
C ILE A 8 5.07 -7.50 9.54
N LEU A 9 5.87 -6.50 9.12
CA LEU A 9 6.86 -6.63 8.06
C LEU A 9 8.21 -6.16 8.60
N GLU A 10 9.26 -6.87 8.23
CA GLU A 10 10.64 -6.55 8.58
C GLU A 10 11.49 -6.71 7.32
N THR A 11 12.44 -5.80 7.13
CA THR A 11 13.47 -5.95 6.11
C THR A 11 14.84 -5.98 6.78
N ASP A 12 15.73 -6.82 6.29
CA ASP A 12 17.06 -7.02 6.82
C ASP A 12 18.08 -6.96 5.67
N HIS A 13 18.86 -5.88 5.63
CA HIS A 13 19.84 -5.58 4.57
C HIS A 13 19.29 -5.71 3.14
N LEU A 14 18.01 -5.30 2.96
CA LEU A 14 17.27 -5.50 1.72
C LEU A 14 17.86 -4.68 0.59
N SER A 15 18.27 -5.35 -0.50
CA SER A 15 18.83 -4.69 -1.67
C SER A 15 18.27 -5.26 -2.96
N ARG A 16 18.16 -4.39 -3.98
CA ARG A 16 17.80 -4.75 -5.34
C ARG A 16 18.69 -4.01 -6.34
N GLU A 17 19.34 -4.78 -7.19
CA GLU A 17 20.15 -4.28 -8.29
C GLU A 17 19.53 -4.68 -9.63
N ILE A 18 19.50 -3.77 -10.58
CA ILE A 18 19.04 -3.99 -11.96
C ILE A 18 20.10 -3.43 -12.90
N ALA A 19 20.64 -4.25 -13.76
CA ALA A 19 21.68 -3.88 -14.74
C ALA A 19 22.86 -3.11 -14.12
N GLY A 20 23.35 -3.54 -12.96
CA GLY A 20 24.47 -2.92 -12.24
C GLY A 20 24.12 -1.65 -11.44
N VAL A 21 22.83 -1.25 -11.43
CA VAL A 21 22.38 -0.09 -10.67
C VAL A 21 21.58 -0.56 -9.45
N ARG A 22 22.01 -0.12 -8.27
CA ARG A 22 21.27 -0.38 -7.02
C ARG A 22 20.07 0.53 -6.91
N ILE A 23 18.88 -0.04 -7.03
CA ILE A 23 17.60 0.66 -6.94
C ILE A 23 17.12 0.74 -5.48
N VAL A 24 17.37 -0.33 -4.71
CA VAL A 24 17.23 -0.38 -3.24
C VAL A 24 18.56 -0.89 -2.71
N ASP A 25 19.13 -0.25 -1.70
CA ASP A 25 20.47 -0.47 -1.22
C ASP A 25 20.51 -0.49 0.31
N ASP A 26 20.63 -1.69 0.87
CA ASP A 26 20.86 -1.95 2.29
C ASP A 26 19.78 -1.37 3.24
N VAL A 27 18.51 -1.62 2.93
CA VAL A 27 17.38 -1.09 3.70
C VAL A 27 16.97 -2.08 4.80
N THR A 28 17.14 -1.66 6.06
CA THR A 28 16.71 -2.41 7.25
C THR A 28 15.69 -1.59 8.03
N ILE A 29 14.43 -2.07 8.09
CA ILE A 29 13.33 -1.42 8.81
C ILE A 29 12.35 -2.44 9.39
N GLU A 30 11.55 -1.97 10.33
CA GLU A 30 10.35 -2.65 10.84
C GLU A 30 9.11 -1.81 10.56
N VAL A 31 8.03 -2.46 10.10
CA VAL A 31 6.69 -1.90 9.97
C VAL A 31 5.83 -2.51 11.07
N LEU A 32 5.28 -1.68 11.95
CA LEU A 32 4.52 -2.14 13.12
C LEU A 32 3.07 -2.47 12.75
N ALA A 33 2.49 -3.48 13.40
CA ALA A 33 1.11 -3.86 13.16
C ALA A 33 0.14 -2.69 13.43
N GLY A 34 -0.75 -2.40 12.47
CA GLY A 34 -1.75 -1.34 12.57
C GLY A 34 -1.22 0.08 12.39
N GLU A 35 0.06 0.29 12.03
CA GLU A 35 0.56 1.63 11.70
C GLU A 35 0.32 2.01 10.23
N LEU A 36 0.31 3.30 9.94
CA LEU A 36 0.55 3.84 8.62
C LEU A 36 1.97 4.41 8.58
N LEU A 37 2.85 3.76 7.82
CA LEU A 37 4.20 4.21 7.49
C LEU A 37 4.19 4.87 6.11
N ALA A 38 4.60 6.14 6.01
CA ALA A 38 4.82 6.77 4.72
C ALA A 38 6.28 6.63 4.28
N VAL A 39 6.51 6.26 3.02
CA VAL A 39 7.82 6.25 2.36
C VAL A 39 7.89 7.44 1.43
N VAL A 40 8.76 8.38 1.74
CA VAL A 40 8.92 9.63 1.00
C VAL A 40 10.34 9.75 0.43
N GLY A 41 10.54 10.66 -0.51
CA GLY A 41 11.82 10.92 -1.14
C GLY A 41 11.66 11.39 -2.58
N PRO A 42 12.74 11.83 -3.24
CA PRO A 42 12.70 12.35 -4.59
C PRO A 42 12.22 11.29 -5.62
N SER A 43 11.85 11.76 -6.80
CA SER A 43 11.55 10.85 -7.91
C SER A 43 12.78 10.02 -8.25
N GLY A 44 12.58 8.72 -8.52
CA GLY A 44 13.68 7.80 -8.78
C GLY A 44 14.44 7.31 -7.53
N ALA A 45 14.01 7.67 -6.32
CA ALA A 45 14.66 7.23 -5.08
C ALA A 45 14.52 5.72 -4.77
N GLY A 46 13.75 4.96 -5.56
CA GLY A 46 13.55 3.53 -5.35
C GLY A 46 12.28 3.16 -4.55
N LYS A 47 11.42 4.12 -4.22
CA LYS A 47 10.23 3.94 -3.36
C LYS A 47 9.27 2.85 -3.85
N SER A 48 8.83 2.92 -5.10
CA SER A 48 7.93 1.90 -5.69
C SER A 48 8.61 0.53 -5.80
N SER A 49 9.92 0.50 -6.09
CA SER A 49 10.70 -0.74 -6.09
C SER A 49 10.76 -1.35 -4.70
N PHE A 50 10.96 -0.52 -3.66
CA PHE A 50 10.91 -0.97 -2.28
C PHE A 50 9.55 -1.59 -1.93
N LEU A 51 8.42 -0.93 -2.28
CA LEU A 51 7.08 -1.49 -2.06
C LEU A 51 6.92 -2.86 -2.73
N ARG A 52 7.37 -2.99 -3.98
CA ARG A 52 7.25 -4.23 -4.77
C ARG A 52 8.06 -5.39 -4.19
N LEU A 53 9.14 -5.09 -3.47
CA LEU A 53 9.91 -6.09 -2.72
C LEU A 53 9.13 -6.61 -1.51
N LEU A 54 8.33 -5.76 -0.83
CA LEU A 54 7.61 -6.16 0.38
C LEU A 54 6.56 -7.25 0.14
N ASN A 55 6.02 -7.36 -1.08
CA ASN A 55 5.02 -8.40 -1.42
C ASN A 55 5.47 -9.38 -2.51
N ARG A 56 6.77 -9.46 -2.78
CA ARG A 56 7.35 -10.35 -3.80
C ARG A 56 6.77 -10.16 -5.21
N LEU A 57 6.37 -8.94 -5.60
CA LEU A 57 6.20 -8.60 -7.01
C LEU A 57 7.55 -8.50 -7.71
N ASP A 58 8.57 -8.12 -6.94
CA ASP A 58 9.96 -8.14 -7.34
C ASP A 58 10.77 -8.94 -6.31
N GLU A 59 11.84 -9.63 -6.77
CA GLU A 59 12.73 -10.37 -5.87
C GLU A 59 13.95 -9.51 -5.50
N PRO A 60 14.41 -9.55 -4.24
CA PRO A 60 15.62 -8.87 -3.84
C PRO A 60 16.86 -9.56 -4.42
N THR A 61 17.90 -8.77 -4.68
CA THR A 61 19.22 -9.30 -5.05
C THR A 61 19.97 -9.82 -3.83
N SER A 62 19.76 -9.17 -2.66
CA SER A 62 20.28 -9.61 -1.36
C SER A 62 19.38 -9.12 -0.23
N GLY A 63 19.62 -9.64 0.98
CA GLY A 63 18.81 -9.33 2.16
C GLY A 63 17.54 -10.17 2.24
N THR A 64 16.70 -9.85 3.20
CA THR A 64 15.53 -10.66 3.54
C THR A 64 14.34 -9.76 3.85
N VAL A 65 13.13 -10.22 3.51
CA VAL A 65 11.87 -9.67 4.02
C VAL A 65 11.20 -10.74 4.86
N ARG A 66 10.77 -10.37 6.09
CA ARG A 66 9.95 -11.24 6.93
C ARG A 66 8.53 -10.67 7.03
N PHE A 67 7.56 -11.54 6.91
CA PHE A 67 6.17 -11.26 7.18
C PHE A 67 5.73 -12.05 8.41
N GLN A 68 5.31 -11.33 9.47
CA GLN A 68 4.99 -11.93 10.78
C GLN A 68 6.13 -12.82 11.32
N GLY A 69 7.38 -12.37 11.20
CA GLY A 69 8.59 -13.07 11.63
C GLY A 69 9.08 -14.20 10.72
N VAL A 70 8.32 -14.57 9.67
CA VAL A 70 8.66 -15.66 8.74
C VAL A 70 9.28 -15.08 7.47
N ASP A 71 10.43 -15.63 7.03
CA ASP A 71 11.01 -15.29 5.73
C ASP A 71 10.00 -15.58 4.62
N TYR A 72 9.57 -14.54 3.90
CA TYR A 72 8.52 -14.64 2.90
C TYR A 72 8.88 -15.54 1.70
N ARG A 73 10.19 -15.87 1.51
CA ARG A 73 10.62 -16.81 0.47
C ARG A 73 10.16 -18.24 0.72
N SER A 74 9.87 -18.57 1.99
CA SER A 74 9.29 -19.87 2.37
C SER A 74 7.77 -19.94 2.15
N MET A 75 7.12 -18.82 1.83
CA MET A 75 5.69 -18.75 1.58
C MET A 75 5.37 -18.83 0.10
N ASP A 76 4.20 -19.37 -0.25
CA ASP A 76 3.67 -19.22 -1.61
C ASP A 76 3.46 -17.73 -1.95
N PRO A 77 4.00 -17.23 -3.07
CA PRO A 77 3.88 -15.80 -3.43
C PRO A 77 2.43 -15.33 -3.59
N ARG A 78 1.50 -16.21 -3.98
CA ARG A 78 0.09 -15.86 -4.10
C ARG A 78 -0.53 -15.71 -2.71
N GLU A 79 -0.17 -16.57 -1.75
CA GLU A 79 -0.61 -16.45 -0.37
C GLU A 79 -0.07 -15.17 0.27
N LEU A 80 1.21 -14.86 0.09
CA LEU A 80 1.79 -13.62 0.58
C LEU A 80 1.04 -12.41 0.02
N ARG A 81 0.83 -12.33 -1.30
CA ARG A 81 0.14 -11.20 -1.95
C ARG A 81 -1.33 -11.06 -1.59
N ARG A 82 -1.97 -12.09 -1.07
CA ARG A 82 -3.31 -11.99 -0.45
C ARG A 82 -3.26 -11.25 0.87
N ARG A 83 -2.25 -11.55 1.70
CA ARG A 83 -2.07 -10.94 3.02
C ARG A 83 -1.43 -9.55 2.95
N VAL A 84 -0.59 -9.33 1.92
CA VAL A 84 0.10 -8.06 1.65
C VAL A 84 -0.39 -7.54 0.29
N GLY A 85 -1.58 -6.93 0.31
CA GLY A 85 -2.23 -6.37 -0.88
C GLY A 85 -1.53 -5.12 -1.37
N MET A 86 -1.63 -4.82 -2.66
CA MET A 86 -1.04 -3.62 -3.25
C MET A 86 -2.02 -2.89 -4.17
N VAL A 87 -2.06 -1.58 -4.02
CA VAL A 87 -2.73 -0.64 -4.92
C VAL A 87 -1.66 0.18 -5.62
N THR A 88 -1.60 0.06 -6.93
CA THR A 88 -0.60 0.73 -7.78
C THR A 88 -1.01 2.16 -8.10
N GLN A 89 -0.05 3.01 -8.47
CA GLN A 89 -0.26 4.40 -8.87
C GLN A 89 -1.29 4.54 -10.00
N THR A 90 -1.17 3.71 -11.04
CA THR A 90 -2.17 3.62 -12.11
C THR A 90 -3.04 2.41 -11.85
N PRO A 91 -4.35 2.57 -11.63
CA PRO A 91 -5.25 1.45 -11.42
C PRO A 91 -5.43 0.65 -12.72
N HIS A 92 -5.15 -0.64 -12.65
CA HIS A 92 -5.44 -1.58 -13.73
C HIS A 92 -6.65 -2.42 -13.34
N LEU A 93 -7.79 -2.17 -13.99
CA LEU A 93 -9.01 -2.94 -13.81
C LEU A 93 -9.17 -3.97 -14.91
N PHE A 94 -9.74 -5.12 -14.57
CA PHE A 94 -10.09 -6.15 -15.54
C PHE A 94 -11.35 -5.73 -16.32
N PRO A 95 -11.49 -6.16 -17.60
CA PRO A 95 -12.72 -6.01 -18.33
C PRO A 95 -13.93 -6.63 -17.57
N GLY A 96 -15.10 -6.00 -17.69
CA GLY A 96 -16.30 -6.41 -16.99
C GLY A 96 -16.82 -5.37 -16.02
N THR A 97 -17.60 -5.78 -15.05
CA THR A 97 -18.23 -4.90 -14.06
C THR A 97 -17.28 -4.59 -12.89
N ILE A 98 -17.66 -3.62 -12.08
CA ILE A 98 -17.00 -3.36 -10.79
C ILE A 98 -17.05 -4.61 -9.91
N ALA A 99 -18.19 -5.27 -9.82
CA ALA A 99 -18.34 -6.51 -9.05
C ALA A 99 -17.39 -7.63 -9.54
N ASP A 100 -17.23 -7.78 -10.85
CA ASP A 100 -16.30 -8.77 -11.41
C ASP A 100 -14.86 -8.52 -10.98
N ASN A 101 -14.46 -7.24 -10.90
CA ASN A 101 -13.15 -6.84 -10.39
C ASN A 101 -12.96 -7.24 -8.92
N LEU A 102 -13.98 -7.06 -8.07
CA LEU A 102 -13.89 -7.44 -6.66
C LEU A 102 -13.87 -8.97 -6.48
N ARG A 103 -14.62 -9.70 -7.29
CA ARG A 103 -14.67 -11.17 -7.25
C ARG A 103 -13.38 -11.83 -7.70
N TYR A 104 -12.57 -11.15 -8.51
CA TYR A 104 -11.40 -11.75 -9.16
C TYR A 104 -10.42 -12.39 -8.15
N GLY A 105 -10.01 -11.66 -7.11
CA GLY A 105 -9.07 -12.15 -6.10
C GLY A 105 -9.58 -13.37 -5.33
N PRO A 106 -10.76 -13.31 -4.69
CA PRO A 106 -11.39 -14.44 -4.03
C PRO A 106 -11.58 -15.66 -4.95
N ALA A 107 -12.03 -15.46 -6.19
CA ALA A 107 -12.24 -16.54 -7.16
C ALA A 107 -10.95 -17.31 -7.49
N GLN A 108 -9.77 -16.66 -7.49
CA GLN A 108 -8.49 -17.36 -7.64
C GLN A 108 -8.17 -18.32 -6.48
N GLN A 109 -8.96 -18.29 -5.42
CA GLN A 109 -8.87 -19.16 -4.24
C GLN A 109 -10.01 -20.17 -4.17
N GLY A 110 -10.87 -20.23 -5.20
CA GLY A 110 -12.08 -21.02 -5.17
C GLY A 110 -13.15 -20.49 -4.19
N GLN A 111 -13.05 -19.22 -3.79
CA GLN A 111 -13.99 -18.57 -2.89
C GLN A 111 -14.99 -17.72 -3.68
N GLU A 112 -16.26 -17.84 -3.33
CA GLU A 112 -17.30 -16.97 -3.85
C GLU A 112 -17.46 -15.75 -2.94
N LEU A 113 -17.43 -14.56 -3.53
CA LEU A 113 -17.66 -13.31 -2.80
C LEU A 113 -19.16 -13.00 -2.83
N ALA A 114 -19.80 -13.08 -1.66
CA ALA A 114 -21.23 -12.83 -1.51
C ALA A 114 -21.58 -11.38 -1.96
N GLU A 115 -22.76 -11.21 -2.57
CA GLU A 115 -23.23 -9.91 -3.06
C GLU A 115 -23.26 -8.84 -1.96
N ARG A 116 -23.66 -9.22 -0.75
CA ARG A 116 -23.62 -8.33 0.42
C ARG A 116 -22.21 -7.82 0.70
N THR A 117 -21.19 -8.69 0.65
CA THR A 117 -19.81 -8.29 0.87
C THR A 117 -19.32 -7.33 -0.20
N ILE A 118 -19.74 -7.53 -1.47
CA ILE A 118 -19.46 -6.59 -2.57
C ILE A 118 -20.04 -5.22 -2.26
N GLN A 119 -21.31 -5.15 -1.84
CA GLN A 119 -21.96 -3.87 -1.49
C GLN A 119 -21.27 -3.20 -0.29
N ASP A 120 -20.90 -3.97 0.75
CA ASP A 120 -20.18 -3.44 1.92
C ASP A 120 -18.82 -2.86 1.54
N LEU A 121 -18.07 -3.54 0.67
CA LEU A 121 -16.76 -3.06 0.16
C LEU A 121 -16.95 -1.79 -0.69
N LEU A 122 -17.96 -1.75 -1.56
CA LEU A 122 -18.25 -0.57 -2.38
C LEU A 122 -18.72 0.62 -1.53
N ASN A 123 -19.48 0.38 -0.48
CA ASN A 123 -19.87 1.41 0.48
C ASN A 123 -18.63 1.99 1.18
N GLN A 124 -17.68 1.14 1.60
CA GLN A 124 -16.43 1.59 2.24
C GLN A 124 -15.60 2.53 1.35
N VAL A 125 -15.66 2.35 0.02
CA VAL A 125 -14.92 3.18 -0.93
C VAL A 125 -15.77 4.26 -1.61
N GLY A 126 -16.99 4.51 -1.12
CA GLY A 126 -17.89 5.56 -1.63
C GLY A 126 -18.40 5.30 -3.05
N LEU A 127 -18.62 4.02 -3.39
CA LEU A 127 -19.17 3.56 -4.68
C LEU A 127 -20.44 2.71 -4.47
N ALA A 128 -21.28 3.09 -3.49
CA ALA A 128 -22.54 2.42 -3.20
C ALA A 128 -23.39 2.22 -4.45
N ASN A 129 -24.03 1.04 -4.59
CA ASN A 129 -24.96 0.67 -5.66
C ASN A 129 -24.36 0.67 -7.09
N ARG A 130 -23.04 0.72 -7.25
CA ARG A 130 -22.38 0.77 -8.56
C ARG A 130 -21.77 -0.57 -9.02
N ALA A 131 -22.09 -1.67 -8.35
CA ALA A 131 -21.52 -2.99 -8.60
C ALA A 131 -21.65 -3.47 -10.07
N GLY A 132 -22.78 -3.17 -10.72
CA GLY A 132 -23.08 -3.57 -12.11
C GLY A 132 -22.49 -2.65 -13.19
N GLU A 133 -21.85 -1.53 -12.83
CA GLU A 133 -21.28 -0.61 -13.82
C GLU A 133 -20.03 -1.20 -14.48
N ASN A 134 -19.84 -0.86 -15.76
CA ASN A 134 -18.67 -1.29 -16.51
C ASN A 134 -17.42 -0.54 -16.04
N ALA A 135 -16.40 -1.28 -15.62
CA ALA A 135 -15.15 -0.73 -15.11
C ALA A 135 -14.38 0.13 -16.13
N ALA A 136 -14.62 -0.04 -17.42
CA ALA A 136 -14.00 0.76 -18.48
C ALA A 136 -14.50 2.22 -18.54
N HIS A 137 -15.63 2.54 -17.92
CA HIS A 137 -16.24 3.87 -17.97
C HIS A 137 -15.95 4.71 -16.71
N LEU A 138 -15.13 4.21 -15.80
CA LEU A 138 -14.80 4.89 -14.56
C LEU A 138 -13.79 6.03 -14.78
N SER A 139 -13.97 7.13 -14.05
CA SER A 139 -12.94 8.15 -13.90
C SER A 139 -11.70 7.57 -13.20
N GLY A 140 -10.54 8.23 -13.31
CA GLY A 140 -9.32 7.78 -12.66
C GLY A 140 -9.47 7.62 -11.14
N GLY A 141 -10.17 8.54 -10.48
CA GLY A 141 -10.43 8.46 -9.04
C GLY A 141 -11.38 7.32 -8.66
N GLU A 142 -12.38 7.04 -9.48
CA GLU A 142 -13.28 5.89 -9.28
C GLU A 142 -12.56 4.57 -9.50
N ALA A 143 -11.74 4.47 -10.55
CA ALA A 143 -10.92 3.30 -10.81
C ALA A 143 -9.93 3.02 -9.66
N GLN A 144 -9.36 4.08 -9.06
CA GLN A 144 -8.51 3.96 -7.87
C GLN A 144 -9.28 3.41 -6.67
N ARG A 145 -10.51 3.90 -6.42
CA ARG A 145 -11.37 3.39 -5.35
C ARG A 145 -11.80 1.93 -5.59
N VAL A 146 -12.08 1.54 -6.83
CA VAL A 146 -12.36 0.13 -7.18
C VAL A 146 -11.11 -0.73 -6.97
N SER A 147 -9.91 -0.25 -7.33
CA SER A 147 -8.66 -0.96 -7.07
C SER A 147 -8.40 -1.18 -5.57
N LEU A 148 -8.74 -0.18 -4.75
CA LEU A 148 -8.69 -0.30 -3.29
C LEU A 148 -9.70 -1.35 -2.79
N ALA A 149 -10.97 -1.28 -3.21
CA ALA A 149 -12.00 -2.26 -2.83
C ALA A 149 -11.63 -3.69 -3.26
N ARG A 150 -11.06 -3.86 -4.45
CA ARG A 150 -10.54 -5.15 -4.95
C ARG A 150 -9.44 -5.71 -4.05
N SER A 151 -8.52 -4.85 -3.58
CA SER A 151 -7.48 -5.27 -2.65
C SER A 151 -8.07 -5.69 -1.30
N LEU A 152 -9.09 -5.00 -0.81
CA LEU A 152 -9.80 -5.34 0.43
C LEU A 152 -10.60 -6.65 0.33
N ALA A 153 -11.08 -7.02 -0.86
CA ALA A 153 -11.85 -8.24 -1.08
C ALA A 153 -11.07 -9.52 -0.73
N THR A 154 -9.75 -9.46 -0.69
CA THR A 154 -8.89 -10.57 -0.23
C THR A 154 -8.57 -10.53 1.26
N THR A 155 -9.18 -9.63 2.03
CA THR A 155 -8.97 -9.45 3.48
C THR A 155 -7.49 -9.37 3.88
N PRO A 156 -6.72 -8.43 3.34
CA PRO A 156 -5.29 -8.32 3.62
C PRO A 156 -5.04 -7.90 5.07
N LEU A 157 -3.84 -8.18 5.58
CA LEU A 157 -3.33 -7.65 6.85
C LEU A 157 -2.51 -6.38 6.64
N VAL A 158 -1.87 -6.28 5.49
CA VAL A 158 -1.06 -5.13 5.08
C VAL A 158 -1.54 -4.61 3.73
N LEU A 159 -1.65 -3.30 3.62
CA LEU A 159 -1.98 -2.61 2.38
C LEU A 159 -0.78 -1.74 1.94
N LEU A 160 -0.26 -2.02 0.76
CA LEU A 160 0.78 -1.23 0.11
C LEU A 160 0.13 -0.27 -0.87
N LEU A 161 0.38 1.03 -0.73
CA LEU A 161 -0.18 2.08 -1.58
C LEU A 161 0.95 2.81 -2.31
N ASP A 162 1.00 2.68 -3.62
CA ASP A 162 1.99 3.36 -4.44
C ASP A 162 1.39 4.62 -5.06
N GLU A 163 1.68 5.79 -4.46
CA GLU A 163 1.20 7.11 -4.87
C GLU A 163 -0.32 7.15 -5.18
N PRO A 164 -1.20 6.75 -4.24
CA PRO A 164 -2.61 6.47 -4.53
C PRO A 164 -3.43 7.68 -4.97
N THR A 165 -2.89 8.89 -4.90
CA THR A 165 -3.60 10.14 -5.21
C THR A 165 -2.85 11.03 -6.21
N SER A 166 -1.75 10.56 -6.80
CA SER A 166 -0.86 11.39 -7.64
C SER A 166 -1.51 11.89 -8.92
N SER A 167 -2.50 11.17 -9.45
CA SER A 167 -3.22 11.51 -10.69
C SER A 167 -4.53 12.29 -10.45
N LEU A 168 -4.83 12.68 -9.20
CA LEU A 168 -6.09 13.30 -8.81
C LEU A 168 -5.92 14.81 -8.63
N ASP A 169 -6.99 15.57 -8.91
CA ASP A 169 -7.08 16.98 -8.53
C ASP A 169 -7.13 17.16 -7.00
N ALA A 170 -6.98 18.39 -6.51
CA ALA A 170 -6.84 18.68 -5.09
C ALA A 170 -8.07 18.26 -4.25
N GLU A 171 -9.28 18.40 -4.81
CA GLU A 171 -10.54 18.05 -4.11
C GLU A 171 -10.68 16.52 -4.02
N ALA A 172 -10.52 15.81 -5.12
CA ALA A 172 -10.56 14.35 -5.18
C ALA A 172 -9.45 13.72 -4.31
N LYS A 173 -8.25 14.34 -4.28
CA LYS A 173 -7.14 13.92 -3.43
C LYS A 173 -7.52 13.89 -1.96
N GLY A 174 -8.08 14.99 -1.43
CA GLY A 174 -8.49 15.07 -0.02
C GLY A 174 -9.60 14.07 0.33
N ALA A 175 -10.54 13.83 -0.58
CA ALA A 175 -11.59 12.83 -0.39
C ALA A 175 -11.01 11.40 -0.32
N VAL A 176 -10.08 11.06 -1.21
CA VAL A 176 -9.43 9.74 -1.24
C VAL A 176 -8.50 9.53 -0.03
N GLU A 177 -7.78 10.57 0.43
CA GLU A 177 -6.99 10.50 1.67
C GLU A 177 -7.86 10.13 2.88
N LYS A 178 -8.98 10.83 3.08
CA LYS A 178 -9.93 10.55 4.16
C LYS A 178 -10.49 9.13 4.08
N LEU A 179 -10.81 8.69 2.87
CA LEU A 179 -11.33 7.36 2.61
C LEU A 179 -10.28 6.28 2.95
N ILE A 180 -9.03 6.44 2.52
CA ILE A 180 -7.93 5.52 2.85
C ILE A 180 -7.76 5.41 4.37
N LEU A 181 -7.72 6.54 5.08
CA LEU A 181 -7.60 6.55 6.55
C LEU A 181 -8.78 5.83 7.23
N ALA A 182 -10.01 6.06 6.75
CA ALA A 182 -11.19 5.38 7.27
C ALA A 182 -11.12 3.86 7.03
N VAL A 183 -10.70 3.43 5.84
CA VAL A 183 -10.53 2.02 5.46
C VAL A 183 -9.47 1.35 6.35
N ILE A 184 -8.30 1.97 6.52
CA ILE A 184 -7.23 1.43 7.37
C ILE A 184 -7.73 1.26 8.80
N LYS A 185 -8.36 2.31 9.37
CA LYS A 185 -8.85 2.30 10.74
C LYS A 185 -9.96 1.28 10.97
N ASN A 186 -10.96 1.24 10.08
CA ASN A 186 -12.13 0.38 10.24
C ASN A 186 -11.80 -1.11 10.08
N ASN A 187 -10.78 -1.44 9.30
CA ASN A 187 -10.36 -2.83 9.07
C ASN A 187 -9.12 -3.23 9.90
N GLY A 188 -8.57 -2.33 10.72
CA GLY A 188 -7.37 -2.60 11.53
C GLY A 188 -6.13 -2.93 10.71
N LEU A 189 -6.00 -2.33 9.50
CA LEU A 189 -4.93 -2.64 8.56
C LEU A 189 -3.62 -1.96 8.95
N THR A 190 -2.52 -2.63 8.65
CA THR A 190 -1.21 -1.97 8.52
C THR A 190 -1.10 -1.38 7.12
N CYS A 191 -0.50 -0.21 6.98
CA CYS A 191 -0.35 0.42 5.68
C CYS A 191 1.08 0.93 5.46
N VAL A 192 1.65 0.66 4.28
CA VAL A 192 2.87 1.32 3.80
C VAL A 192 2.50 2.11 2.56
N MET A 193 2.63 3.43 2.61
CA MET A 193 2.22 4.35 1.56
C MET A 193 3.42 5.09 0.99
N VAL A 194 3.63 5.01 -0.30
CA VAL A 194 4.58 5.87 -1.03
C VAL A 194 3.91 7.18 -1.38
N SER A 195 4.59 8.28 -1.12
CA SER A 195 4.19 9.62 -1.57
C SER A 195 5.40 10.47 -1.90
N HIS A 196 5.26 11.34 -2.90
CA HIS A 196 6.19 12.44 -3.16
C HIS A 196 5.76 13.75 -2.48
N ASP A 197 4.59 13.77 -1.84
CA ASP A 197 3.99 14.91 -1.14
C ASP A 197 4.21 14.74 0.38
N LEU A 198 5.15 15.52 0.93
CA LEU A 198 5.47 15.51 2.36
C LEU A 198 4.30 15.98 3.22
N ALA A 199 3.51 16.94 2.73
CA ALA A 199 2.36 17.43 3.46
C ALA A 199 1.27 16.33 3.56
N GLN A 200 1.07 15.53 2.51
CA GLN A 200 0.23 14.34 2.55
C GLN A 200 0.75 13.32 3.58
N ALA A 201 2.04 12.98 3.50
CA ALA A 201 2.65 12.05 4.44
C ALA A 201 2.47 12.52 5.89
N GLY A 202 2.67 13.83 6.12
CA GLY A 202 2.52 14.46 7.44
C GLY A 202 1.09 14.39 8.01
N ARG A 203 0.08 14.48 7.13
CA ARG A 203 -1.33 14.38 7.55
C ARG A 203 -1.79 12.95 7.81
N MET A 204 -1.21 11.98 7.12
CA MET A 204 -1.72 10.60 7.10
C MET A 204 -0.91 9.64 7.96
N ALA A 205 0.40 9.78 8.01
CA ALA A 205 1.29 8.77 8.57
C ALA A 205 1.61 8.98 10.05
N GLU A 206 1.74 7.88 10.79
CA GLU A 206 2.26 7.87 12.16
C GLU A 206 3.79 7.97 12.16
N ARG A 207 4.42 7.30 11.17
CA ARG A 207 5.89 7.32 10.96
C ARG A 207 6.19 7.62 9.50
N ILE A 208 7.34 8.23 9.28
CA ILE A 208 7.86 8.55 7.94
C ILE A 208 9.23 7.92 7.78
N MET A 209 9.43 7.28 6.64
CA MET A 209 10.70 6.79 6.13
C MET A 209 11.13 7.65 4.95
N VAL A 210 12.33 8.20 5.02
CA VAL A 210 12.95 8.96 3.92
C VAL A 210 13.89 8.04 3.16
N LEU A 211 13.57 7.82 1.87
CA LEU A 211 14.40 7.04 0.96
C LEU A 211 15.06 7.97 -0.06
N ASN A 212 16.37 7.87 -0.21
CA ASN A 212 17.13 8.63 -1.21
C ASN A 212 18.17 7.73 -1.88
N LYS A 213 18.18 7.72 -3.23
CA LYS A 213 19.10 6.89 -4.02
C LYS A 213 19.16 5.42 -3.56
N GLY A 214 18.00 4.86 -3.25
CA GLY A 214 17.85 3.49 -2.78
C GLY A 214 18.15 3.26 -1.30
N ARG A 215 18.66 4.24 -0.56
CA ARG A 215 19.08 4.10 0.84
C ARG A 215 18.12 4.74 1.81
N LEU A 216 18.00 4.13 2.98
CA LEU A 216 17.32 4.73 4.12
C LEU A 216 18.16 5.90 4.67
N GLU A 217 17.64 7.13 4.59
CA GLU A 217 18.27 8.30 5.20
C GLU A 217 17.78 8.55 6.62
N LYS A 218 16.46 8.42 6.83
CA LYS A 218 15.82 8.67 8.12
C LYS A 218 14.54 7.88 8.25
N ILE A 219 14.23 7.42 9.46
CA ILE A 219 12.92 6.86 9.82
C ILE A 219 12.58 7.26 11.26
N GLY A 220 11.35 7.65 11.50
CA GLY A 220 10.91 8.08 12.84
C GLY A 220 9.44 8.47 12.85
N LYS A 221 8.96 8.97 13.99
CA LYS A 221 7.63 9.56 14.08
C LYS A 221 7.52 10.76 13.14
N THR A 222 6.35 11.00 12.62
CA THR A 222 6.10 12.09 11.66
C THR A 222 6.65 13.42 12.13
N ASN A 223 6.42 13.82 13.40
CA ASN A 223 6.92 15.07 13.97
C ASN A 223 8.43 15.10 14.23
N GLU A 224 9.12 13.97 14.16
CA GLU A 224 10.58 13.87 14.29
C GLU A 224 11.28 13.97 12.94
N VAL A 225 10.56 13.66 11.85
CA VAL A 225 11.10 13.63 10.48
C VAL A 225 10.80 14.90 9.71
N ILE A 226 9.60 15.45 9.88
CA ILE A 226 9.15 16.69 9.25
C ILE A 226 8.68 17.70 10.32
N ASP A 227 8.76 18.99 9.99
CA ASP A 227 8.21 20.06 10.82
C ASP A 227 6.72 20.29 10.56
N ALA A 228 6.13 21.30 11.25
CA ALA A 228 4.72 21.64 11.09
C ALA A 228 4.38 22.20 9.70
N GLU A 229 5.36 22.68 8.95
CA GLU A 229 5.22 23.21 7.57
C GLU A 229 5.40 22.12 6.52
N GLY A 230 5.76 20.88 6.94
CA GLY A 230 5.98 19.75 6.04
C GLY A 230 7.36 19.75 5.38
N ALA A 231 8.34 20.47 5.95
CA ALA A 231 9.72 20.41 5.53
C ALA A 231 10.51 19.37 6.34
N PHE A 232 11.59 18.83 5.78
CA PHE A 232 12.48 17.92 6.51
C PHE A 232 13.20 18.65 7.65
N ARG A 233 13.26 17.99 8.80
CA ARG A 233 14.03 18.40 9.98
C ARG A 233 15.45 17.86 9.92
#